data_c140abd8d95b2b792fbaa98777a4aa8b
#
_entry.id   c140abd8d95b2b792fbaa98777a4aa8b
#
_cell.length_a   1.000
_cell.length_b   1.000
_cell.length_c   1.000
_cell.angle_alpha   90.00
_cell.angle_beta   90.00
_cell.angle_gamma   90.00
#
_symmetry.space_group_name_H-M   'P 1'
#
loop_
_entity.id
_entity.type
_entity.pdbx_description
1 polymer ?
#
loop_
_entity_poly.entity_id
_entity_poly.type
_entity_poly.pdbx_seq_one_letter_code
_entity_poly.pdbx_strand_id
1 'polypeptide(L)'
;FTERPGRNTFGVGIANKVINVDGEKYTVIGIGLRGCGYYAEWAGDLNVGLSGDHTGFAICRDTALAFLREYLDSHPEISGKIKIWCTGYSRGAAGANMLGGKLDDMIMSGEKLGKNVTVSVEDLYIYTYEAPMGADASNVGGRVYNNIHNVVNYNDLVVRAAPACMGFARYGVDHVMPSAKLDDNYESLKADMLKVFETFENAGEYRIDSFKYVTVTPGATADKIIRSIKGDVMT
;
A
#
# COMPACT_ATOMS: atom_id res chain seq x y z
N PHE A 1 3.24 -5.69 -16.56
CA PHE A 1 4.35 -4.72 -16.46
C PHE A 1 4.22 -3.73 -17.62
N THR A 2 4.19 -2.44 -17.34
CA THR A 2 4.27 -1.40 -18.35
C THR A 2 5.67 -1.38 -18.97
N GLU A 3 5.77 -1.28 -20.29
CA GLU A 3 7.01 -1.48 -21.05
C GLU A 3 8.12 -0.46 -20.72
N ARG A 4 7.77 0.79 -20.44
CA ARG A 4 8.72 1.83 -20.01
C ARG A 4 8.13 2.71 -18.95
N PRO A 5 8.87 2.94 -17.83
CA PRO A 5 8.45 3.91 -16.83
C PRO A 5 8.40 5.32 -17.41
N GLY A 6 7.32 6.01 -17.14
CA GLY A 6 7.07 7.37 -17.56
C GLY A 6 6.23 8.13 -16.53
N ARG A 7 5.90 9.37 -16.84
CA ARG A 7 5.14 10.26 -15.94
C ARG A 7 3.86 9.61 -15.37
N ASN A 8 3.13 8.87 -16.18
CA ASN A 8 1.82 8.32 -15.84
C ASN A 8 1.85 6.79 -15.70
N THR A 9 3.02 6.18 -15.60
CA THR A 9 3.13 4.72 -15.46
C THR A 9 3.31 4.32 -14.03
N PHE A 10 2.73 3.17 -13.66
CA PHE A 10 2.86 2.55 -12.35
C PHE A 10 3.20 1.08 -12.48
N GLY A 11 4.06 0.61 -11.59
CA GLY A 11 4.28 -0.83 -11.44
C GLY A 11 3.20 -1.42 -10.54
N VAL A 12 2.35 -2.28 -11.08
CA VAL A 12 1.35 -3.03 -10.34
C VAL A 12 1.58 -4.51 -10.57
N GLY A 13 1.61 -5.29 -9.49
CA GLY A 13 1.64 -6.75 -9.53
C GLY A 13 0.38 -7.30 -8.92
N ILE A 14 -0.26 -8.29 -9.56
CA ILE A 14 -1.41 -9.00 -9.02
C ILE A 14 -1.12 -10.50 -9.04
N ALA A 15 -1.49 -11.17 -7.95
CA ALA A 15 -1.42 -12.62 -7.85
C ALA A 15 -2.62 -13.12 -7.01
N ASN A 16 -2.96 -14.40 -7.14
CA ASN A 16 -3.98 -15.01 -6.31
C ASN A 16 -3.47 -16.27 -5.63
N LYS A 17 -4.10 -16.61 -4.50
CA LYS A 17 -3.89 -17.87 -3.80
C LYS A 17 -5.18 -18.30 -3.13
N VAL A 18 -5.52 -19.58 -3.26
CA VAL A 18 -6.60 -20.18 -2.46
C VAL A 18 -6.06 -20.53 -1.08
N ILE A 19 -6.75 -20.06 -0.05
CA ILE A 19 -6.47 -20.39 1.35
C ILE A 19 -7.69 -21.06 1.98
N ASN A 20 -7.47 -21.81 3.05
CA ASN A 20 -8.54 -22.37 3.89
C ASN A 20 -8.46 -21.72 5.26
N VAL A 21 -9.55 -21.10 5.69
CA VAL A 21 -9.69 -20.50 7.03
C VAL A 21 -10.94 -21.08 7.66
N ASP A 22 -10.78 -21.76 8.78
CA ASP A 22 -11.87 -22.40 9.55
C ASP A 22 -12.77 -23.33 8.71
N GLY A 23 -12.16 -24.04 7.75
CA GLY A 23 -12.88 -24.96 6.86
C GLY A 23 -13.50 -24.31 5.61
N GLU A 24 -13.51 -22.99 5.52
CA GLU A 24 -13.97 -22.26 4.34
C GLU A 24 -12.81 -21.91 3.41
N LYS A 25 -13.05 -22.09 2.11
CA LYS A 25 -12.07 -21.71 1.07
C LYS A 25 -12.30 -20.27 0.61
N TYR A 26 -11.22 -19.51 0.63
CA TYR A 26 -11.19 -18.15 0.09
C TYR A 26 -10.13 -18.03 -0.97
N THR A 27 -10.43 -17.30 -2.04
CA THR A 27 -9.39 -16.81 -2.96
C THR A 27 -8.91 -15.45 -2.47
N VAL A 28 -7.65 -15.36 -2.11
CA VAL A 28 -6.99 -14.09 -1.78
C VAL A 28 -6.36 -13.53 -3.03
N ILE A 29 -6.68 -12.28 -3.35
CA ILE A 29 -6.03 -11.49 -4.40
C ILE A 29 -5.04 -10.56 -3.74
N GLY A 30 -3.74 -10.78 -3.99
CA GLY A 30 -2.67 -9.88 -3.56
C GLY A 30 -2.39 -8.84 -4.63
N ILE A 31 -2.38 -7.55 -4.25
CA ILE A 31 -2.08 -6.42 -5.13
C ILE A 31 -0.92 -5.64 -4.52
N GLY A 32 0.19 -5.56 -5.26
CA GLY A 32 1.35 -4.76 -4.87
C GLY A 32 1.56 -3.58 -5.81
N LEU A 33 1.62 -2.37 -5.26
CA LEU A 33 1.91 -1.15 -6.02
C LEU A 33 3.33 -0.68 -5.70
N ARG A 34 4.15 -0.58 -6.74
CA ARG A 34 5.55 -0.18 -6.63
C ARG A 34 5.67 1.33 -6.35
N GLY A 35 6.59 1.69 -5.47
CA GLY A 35 7.00 3.08 -5.26
C GLY A 35 7.71 3.67 -6.49
N CYS A 36 8.04 4.96 -6.43
CA CYS A 36 8.82 5.63 -7.46
C CYS A 36 10.21 4.98 -7.57
N GLY A 37 10.55 4.46 -8.74
CA GLY A 37 11.84 3.82 -9.01
C GLY A 37 12.57 4.41 -10.20
N TYR A 38 11.94 5.34 -10.94
CA TYR A 38 12.49 5.95 -12.14
C TYR A 38 12.30 7.45 -12.12
N TYR A 39 13.31 8.18 -12.58
CA TYR A 39 13.28 9.64 -12.60
C TYR A 39 12.07 10.24 -13.34
N ALA A 40 11.63 9.58 -14.42
CA ALA A 40 10.48 10.03 -15.20
C ALA A 40 9.15 10.01 -14.42
N GLU A 41 9.04 9.20 -13.37
CA GLU A 41 7.84 9.06 -12.54
C GLU A 41 7.63 10.27 -11.61
N TRP A 42 8.70 11.01 -11.25
CA TRP A 42 8.62 12.20 -10.39
C TRP A 42 7.72 13.29 -10.96
N ALA A 43 7.65 13.40 -12.28
CA ALA A 43 6.75 14.34 -12.92
C ALA A 43 5.26 14.01 -12.66
N GLY A 44 4.95 12.73 -12.45
CA GLY A 44 3.62 12.30 -12.00
C GLY A 44 3.37 12.64 -10.53
N ASP A 45 4.36 12.49 -9.67
CA ASP A 45 4.26 12.81 -8.24
C ASP A 45 4.07 14.30 -7.98
N LEU A 46 4.54 15.15 -8.90
CA LEU A 46 4.34 16.59 -8.86
C LEU A 46 3.06 17.06 -9.59
N ASN A 47 2.31 16.14 -10.21
CA ASN A 47 1.07 16.46 -10.91
C ASN A 47 -0.11 16.52 -9.94
N VAL A 48 -0.17 17.57 -9.18
CA VAL A 48 -1.17 17.78 -8.11
C VAL A 48 -2.60 17.91 -8.66
N GLY A 49 -2.76 18.50 -9.85
CA GLY A 49 -4.07 18.84 -10.41
C GLY A 49 -4.54 20.23 -9.98
N LEU A 50 -5.75 20.61 -10.44
CA LEU A 50 -6.34 21.93 -10.15
C LEU A 50 -7.41 21.84 -9.05
N SER A 51 -7.99 20.67 -8.83
CA SER A 51 -9.03 20.42 -7.82
C SER A 51 -9.28 18.92 -7.67
N GLY A 52 -9.89 18.52 -6.58
CA GLY A 52 -10.22 17.11 -6.32
C GLY A 52 -9.01 16.28 -5.90
N ASP A 53 -9.00 15.01 -6.28
CA ASP A 53 -7.91 14.08 -6.00
C ASP A 53 -6.59 14.53 -6.67
N HIS A 54 -5.46 14.21 -6.04
CA HIS A 54 -4.15 14.40 -6.63
C HIS A 54 -4.02 13.61 -7.95
N THR A 55 -3.95 14.33 -9.06
CA THR A 55 -4.08 13.76 -10.42
C THR A 55 -3.10 12.61 -10.67
N GLY A 56 -1.84 12.76 -10.28
CA GLY A 56 -0.83 11.71 -10.49
C GLY A 56 -1.13 10.42 -9.72
N PHE A 57 -1.68 10.51 -8.52
CA PHE A 57 -2.03 9.35 -7.71
C PHE A 57 -3.39 8.77 -8.10
N ALA A 58 -4.32 9.60 -8.57
CA ALA A 58 -5.59 9.14 -9.15
C ALA A 58 -5.35 8.27 -10.40
N ILE A 59 -4.40 8.65 -11.26
CA ILE A 59 -3.98 7.82 -12.39
C ILE A 59 -3.48 6.43 -11.91
N CYS A 60 -2.73 6.39 -10.81
CA CYS A 60 -2.28 5.13 -10.21
C CYS A 60 -3.45 4.25 -9.76
N ARG A 61 -4.37 4.83 -8.98
CA ARG A 61 -5.60 4.18 -8.54
C ARG A 61 -6.38 3.58 -9.72
N ASP A 62 -6.63 4.39 -10.73
CA ASP A 62 -7.48 4.01 -11.87
C ASP A 62 -6.82 2.92 -12.73
N THR A 63 -5.50 3.02 -12.92
CA THR A 63 -4.70 1.99 -13.60
C THR A 63 -4.72 0.68 -12.83
N ALA A 64 -4.55 0.71 -11.51
CA ALA A 64 -4.57 -0.49 -10.67
C ALA A 64 -5.97 -1.13 -10.65
N LEU A 65 -7.04 -0.34 -10.61
CA LEU A 65 -8.42 -0.84 -10.67
C LEU A 65 -8.72 -1.47 -12.03
N ALA A 66 -8.32 -0.83 -13.13
CA ALA A 66 -8.50 -1.38 -14.46
C ALA A 66 -7.76 -2.71 -14.60
N PHE A 67 -6.52 -2.80 -14.13
CA PHE A 67 -5.73 -4.02 -14.16
C PHE A 67 -6.32 -5.13 -13.27
N LEU A 68 -6.87 -4.80 -12.11
CA LEU A 68 -7.58 -5.77 -11.26
C LEU A 68 -8.81 -6.34 -11.97
N ARG A 69 -9.59 -5.52 -12.65
CA ARG A 69 -10.76 -5.97 -13.42
C ARG A 69 -10.35 -6.86 -14.59
N GLU A 70 -9.34 -6.47 -15.36
CA GLU A 70 -8.78 -7.28 -16.43
C GLU A 70 -8.25 -8.62 -15.90
N TYR A 71 -7.57 -8.60 -14.74
CA TYR A 71 -7.09 -9.82 -14.09
C TYR A 71 -8.23 -10.77 -13.74
N LEU A 72 -9.31 -10.27 -13.14
CA LEU A 72 -10.48 -11.09 -12.79
C LEU A 72 -11.23 -11.60 -14.04
N ASP A 73 -11.32 -10.80 -15.10
CA ASP A 73 -11.94 -11.22 -16.35
C ASP A 73 -11.12 -12.29 -17.08
N SER A 74 -9.79 -12.26 -16.96
CA SER A 74 -8.88 -13.24 -17.56
C SER A 74 -8.71 -14.52 -16.74
N HIS A 75 -9.22 -14.55 -15.50
CA HIS A 75 -9.16 -15.70 -14.59
C HIS A 75 -10.56 -16.13 -14.15
N PRO A 76 -11.38 -16.73 -15.05
CA PRO A 76 -12.76 -17.10 -14.76
C PRO A 76 -12.89 -18.18 -13.68
N GLU A 77 -11.81 -18.88 -13.36
CA GLU A 77 -11.74 -19.82 -12.23
C GLU A 77 -11.82 -19.12 -10.87
N ILE A 78 -11.50 -17.83 -10.81
CA ILE A 78 -11.69 -17.02 -9.61
C ILE A 78 -13.17 -16.66 -9.52
N SER A 79 -13.87 -17.28 -8.59
CA SER A 79 -15.31 -17.09 -8.42
C SER A 79 -15.73 -17.16 -6.95
N GLY A 80 -16.92 -16.64 -6.66
CA GLY A 80 -17.48 -16.62 -5.32
C GLY A 80 -16.86 -15.53 -4.45
N LYS A 81 -16.75 -15.78 -3.16
CA LYS A 81 -16.23 -14.82 -2.18
C LYS A 81 -14.71 -14.74 -2.27
N ILE A 82 -14.20 -13.53 -2.49
CA ILE A 82 -12.76 -13.24 -2.52
C ILE A 82 -12.36 -12.31 -1.37
N LYS A 83 -11.09 -12.36 -1.01
CA LYS A 83 -10.44 -11.39 -0.12
C LYS A 83 -9.38 -10.64 -0.92
N ILE A 84 -9.26 -9.34 -0.68
CA ILE A 84 -8.26 -8.50 -1.35
C ILE A 84 -7.27 -7.99 -0.32
N TRP A 85 -6.00 -8.25 -0.54
CA TRP A 85 -4.89 -7.68 0.19
C TRP A 85 -4.11 -6.77 -0.72
N CYS A 86 -4.13 -5.47 -0.44
CA CYS A 86 -3.44 -4.47 -1.25
C CYS A 86 -2.38 -3.76 -0.42
N THR A 87 -1.23 -3.55 -1.01
CA THR A 87 -0.13 -2.85 -0.35
C THR A 87 0.66 -1.98 -1.33
N GLY A 88 1.33 -0.98 -0.79
CA GLY A 88 2.23 -0.11 -1.54
C GLY A 88 3.17 0.68 -0.64
N TYR A 89 4.24 1.19 -1.23
CA TYR A 89 5.23 2.05 -0.58
C TYR A 89 5.35 3.37 -1.33
N SER A 90 5.48 4.50 -0.60
CA SER A 90 5.71 5.84 -1.18
C SER A 90 4.61 6.19 -2.21
N ARG A 91 4.96 6.55 -3.45
CA ARG A 91 4.03 6.75 -4.57
C ARG A 91 3.02 5.61 -4.75
N GLY A 92 3.51 4.35 -4.65
CA GLY A 92 2.64 3.17 -4.71
C GLY A 92 1.69 3.09 -3.52
N ALA A 93 2.10 3.58 -2.35
CA ALA A 93 1.25 3.67 -1.17
C ALA A 93 0.11 4.67 -1.35
N ALA A 94 0.35 5.83 -1.98
CA ALA A 94 -0.72 6.76 -2.34
C ALA A 94 -1.74 6.11 -3.28
N GLY A 95 -1.27 5.40 -4.31
CA GLY A 95 -2.12 4.65 -5.21
C GLY A 95 -2.92 3.55 -4.51
N ALA A 96 -2.29 2.78 -3.61
CA ALA A 96 -2.95 1.73 -2.82
C ALA A 96 -3.98 2.30 -1.84
N ASN A 97 -3.68 3.41 -1.18
CA ASN A 97 -4.60 4.12 -0.30
C ASN A 97 -5.86 4.56 -1.04
N MET A 98 -5.68 5.24 -2.17
CA MET A 98 -6.80 5.72 -2.99
C MET A 98 -7.57 4.57 -3.66
N LEU A 99 -6.89 3.46 -4.04
CA LEU A 99 -7.55 2.26 -4.53
C LEU A 99 -8.42 1.64 -3.44
N GLY A 100 -7.92 1.56 -2.21
CA GLY A 100 -8.69 1.09 -1.06
C GLY A 100 -9.98 1.87 -0.87
N GLY A 101 -9.90 3.21 -0.80
CA GLY A 101 -11.08 4.07 -0.69
C GLY A 101 -12.07 3.87 -1.85
N LYS A 102 -11.55 3.76 -3.08
CA LYS A 102 -12.39 3.51 -4.26
C LYS A 102 -13.08 2.15 -4.21
N LEU A 103 -12.39 1.09 -3.77
CA LEU A 103 -12.97 -0.24 -3.61
C LEU A 103 -14.07 -0.25 -2.52
N ASP A 104 -13.82 0.41 -1.40
CA ASP A 104 -14.84 0.59 -0.36
C ASP A 104 -16.10 1.25 -0.90
N ASP A 105 -15.94 2.36 -1.64
CA ASP A 105 -17.07 3.10 -2.22
C ASP A 105 -17.83 2.28 -3.24
N MET A 106 -17.14 1.52 -4.10
CA MET A 106 -17.76 0.62 -5.06
C MET A 106 -18.60 -0.47 -4.37
N ILE A 107 -18.03 -1.12 -3.35
CA ILE A 107 -18.72 -2.17 -2.60
C ILE A 107 -19.95 -1.60 -1.89
N MET A 108 -19.83 -0.45 -1.27
CA MET A 108 -20.94 0.20 -0.56
C MET A 108 -22.05 0.68 -1.50
N SER A 109 -21.72 1.07 -2.73
CA SER A 109 -22.71 1.43 -3.75
C SER A 109 -23.32 0.22 -4.47
N GLY A 110 -22.84 -1.01 -4.17
CA GLY A 110 -23.26 -2.23 -4.84
C GLY A 110 -22.65 -2.43 -6.24
N GLU A 111 -21.63 -1.62 -6.59
CA GLU A 111 -20.90 -1.79 -7.84
C GLU A 111 -20.06 -3.06 -7.79
N LYS A 112 -20.19 -3.91 -8.81
CA LYS A 112 -19.45 -5.18 -8.88
C LYS A 112 -18.02 -4.96 -9.36
N LEU A 113 -17.09 -5.61 -8.69
CA LEU A 113 -15.69 -5.62 -9.08
C LEU A 113 -15.44 -6.53 -10.29
N GLY A 114 -16.11 -7.67 -10.35
CA GLY A 114 -16.06 -8.64 -11.45
C GLY A 114 -17.37 -9.42 -11.55
N LYS A 115 -17.54 -10.17 -12.63
CA LYS A 115 -18.81 -10.87 -12.94
C LYS A 115 -19.12 -12.00 -11.98
N ASN A 116 -18.10 -12.75 -11.57
CA ASN A 116 -18.26 -14.01 -10.85
C ASN A 116 -17.79 -13.91 -9.39
N VAL A 117 -17.35 -12.73 -8.93
CA VAL A 117 -16.77 -12.54 -7.59
C VAL A 117 -17.66 -11.66 -6.74
N THR A 118 -17.63 -11.93 -5.45
CA THR A 118 -18.20 -11.08 -4.41
C THR A 118 -17.12 -10.71 -3.40
N VAL A 119 -17.15 -9.47 -2.93
CA VAL A 119 -16.25 -8.97 -1.90
C VAL A 119 -17.04 -8.02 -1.00
N SER A 120 -16.78 -8.09 0.29
CA SER A 120 -17.34 -7.16 1.27
C SER A 120 -16.23 -6.23 1.80
N VAL A 121 -16.60 -5.16 2.46
CA VAL A 121 -15.62 -4.22 3.05
C VAL A 121 -14.70 -4.94 4.05
N GLU A 122 -15.24 -5.91 4.79
CA GLU A 122 -14.48 -6.71 5.76
C GLU A 122 -13.49 -7.69 5.09
N ASP A 123 -13.61 -7.90 3.78
CA ASP A 123 -12.70 -8.73 2.99
C ASP A 123 -11.61 -7.91 2.28
N LEU A 124 -11.56 -6.59 2.53
CA LEU A 124 -10.50 -5.70 2.05
C LEU A 124 -9.48 -5.44 3.15
N TYR A 125 -8.22 -5.68 2.85
CA TYR A 125 -7.07 -5.48 3.73
C TYR A 125 -6.06 -4.58 3.01
N ILE A 126 -6.05 -3.30 3.35
CA ILE A 126 -5.21 -2.31 2.67
C ILE A 126 -4.15 -1.82 3.65
N TYR A 127 -2.89 -2.06 3.32
CA TYR A 127 -1.74 -1.63 4.12
C TYR A 127 -0.80 -0.78 3.30
N THR A 128 -0.60 0.46 3.70
CA THR A 128 0.26 1.40 2.99
C THR A 128 1.42 1.85 3.86
N TYR A 129 2.57 2.07 3.23
CA TYR A 129 3.79 2.48 3.91
C TYR A 129 4.30 3.79 3.33
N GLU A 130 4.46 4.80 4.18
CA GLU A 130 4.90 6.16 3.82
C GLU A 130 4.05 6.77 2.69
N ALA A 131 2.72 6.61 2.77
CA ALA A 131 1.81 7.14 1.77
C ALA A 131 1.77 8.68 1.81
N PRO A 132 2.04 9.40 0.71
CA PRO A 132 1.63 10.78 0.59
C PRO A 132 0.10 10.90 0.59
N MET A 133 -0.43 12.05 0.98
CA MET A 133 -1.86 12.32 0.86
C MET A 133 -2.23 12.48 -0.62
N GLY A 134 -3.36 11.95 -1.02
CA GLY A 134 -3.73 12.01 -2.44
C GLY A 134 -5.23 12.14 -2.70
N ALA A 135 -6.06 11.77 -1.73
CA ALA A 135 -7.49 11.92 -1.84
C ALA A 135 -7.94 13.36 -1.54
N ASP A 136 -8.97 13.83 -2.21
CA ASP A 136 -9.66 15.06 -1.81
C ASP A 136 -10.20 14.88 -0.37
N ALA A 137 -9.86 15.82 0.51
CA ALA A 137 -10.27 15.76 1.91
C ALA A 137 -11.80 15.73 2.11
N SER A 138 -12.56 16.26 1.17
CA SER A 138 -14.02 16.19 1.19
C SER A 138 -14.56 14.77 0.98
N ASN A 139 -13.82 13.93 0.27
CA ASN A 139 -14.21 12.54 -0.02
C ASN A 139 -13.95 11.59 1.15
N VAL A 140 -12.97 11.91 2.02
CA VAL A 140 -12.65 11.09 3.19
C VAL A 140 -13.46 11.48 4.42
N GLY A 141 -14.09 12.65 4.39
CA GLY A 141 -14.90 13.18 5.49
C GLY A 141 -16.22 12.43 5.67
N GLY A 142 -16.61 12.15 6.91
CA GLY A 142 -17.90 11.57 7.26
C GLY A 142 -18.02 10.06 7.08
N ARG A 143 -16.99 9.37 6.58
CA ARG A 143 -16.93 7.91 6.49
C ARG A 143 -15.65 7.39 7.12
N VAL A 144 -15.77 6.26 7.78
CA VAL A 144 -14.62 5.56 8.40
C VAL A 144 -14.20 4.40 7.50
N TYR A 145 -12.98 4.44 7.00
CA TYR A 145 -12.33 3.41 6.16
C TYR A 145 -11.37 2.58 7.03
N ASN A 146 -11.92 1.86 8.03
CA ASN A 146 -11.12 1.17 9.08
C ASN A 146 -10.26 0.01 8.56
N ASN A 147 -10.52 -0.47 7.37
CA ASN A 147 -9.78 -1.54 6.69
C ASN A 147 -8.54 -1.00 5.93
N ILE A 148 -8.32 0.32 5.95
CA ILE A 148 -7.17 0.96 5.33
C ILE A 148 -6.23 1.45 6.44
N HIS A 149 -5.05 0.86 6.50
CA HIS A 149 -4.03 1.13 7.51
C HIS A 149 -2.81 1.77 6.87
N ASN A 150 -2.49 2.99 7.28
CA ASN A 150 -1.34 3.73 6.77
C ASN A 150 -0.25 3.76 7.84
N VAL A 151 0.89 3.12 7.58
CA VAL A 151 2.07 3.24 8.43
C VAL A 151 2.87 4.44 7.95
N VAL A 152 3.01 5.45 8.79
CA VAL A 152 3.60 6.75 8.44
C VAL A 152 4.65 7.20 9.43
N ASN A 153 5.75 7.73 8.92
CA ASN A 153 6.78 8.39 9.70
C ASN A 153 6.72 9.91 9.44
N TYR A 154 6.31 10.69 10.42
CA TYR A 154 6.20 12.14 10.24
C TYR A 154 7.54 12.87 10.09
N ASN A 155 8.67 12.20 10.25
CA ASN A 155 9.97 12.74 9.87
C ASN A 155 10.26 12.59 8.36
N ASP A 156 9.48 11.78 7.64
CA ASP A 156 9.57 11.67 6.18
C ASP A 156 8.79 12.82 5.51
N LEU A 157 9.44 13.52 4.60
CA LEU A 157 8.80 14.58 3.81
C LEU A 157 7.78 14.03 2.83
N VAL A 158 7.92 12.78 2.38
CA VAL A 158 7.03 12.16 1.39
C VAL A 158 5.60 12.07 1.91
N VAL A 159 5.40 11.72 3.17
CA VAL A 159 4.05 11.64 3.76
C VAL A 159 3.33 12.98 3.85
N ARG A 160 4.06 14.09 3.62
CA ARG A 160 3.57 15.46 3.60
C ARG A 160 3.59 16.10 2.22
N ALA A 161 3.92 15.33 1.17
CA ALA A 161 4.17 15.87 -0.17
C ALA A 161 2.93 16.49 -0.83
N ALA A 162 1.73 16.05 -0.48
CA ALA A 162 0.47 16.73 -0.82
C ALA A 162 -0.22 17.13 0.50
N PRO A 163 0.07 18.33 1.03
CA PRO A 163 -0.31 18.66 2.39
C PRO A 163 -1.81 18.94 2.54
N ALA A 164 -2.32 18.72 3.76
CA ALA A 164 -3.72 18.94 4.11
C ALA A 164 -4.18 20.40 3.86
N CYS A 165 -3.26 21.39 3.97
CA CYS A 165 -3.60 22.79 3.65
C CYS A 165 -3.93 23.02 2.16
N MET A 166 -3.59 22.07 1.28
CA MET A 166 -3.99 22.07 -0.14
C MET A 166 -5.27 21.24 -0.38
N GLY A 167 -5.94 20.76 0.67
CA GLY A 167 -7.18 20.01 0.57
C GLY A 167 -7.01 18.50 0.37
N PHE A 168 -5.79 17.95 0.61
CA PHE A 168 -5.54 16.51 0.48
C PHE A 168 -5.60 15.77 1.82
N ALA A 169 -5.99 14.51 1.75
CA ALA A 169 -6.03 13.59 2.89
C ALA A 169 -5.66 12.15 2.44
N ARG A 170 -5.61 11.25 3.41
CA ARG A 170 -5.57 9.79 3.20
C ARG A 170 -6.87 9.18 3.66
N TYR A 171 -7.30 8.12 2.99
CA TYR A 171 -8.34 7.24 3.51
C TYR A 171 -7.79 6.41 4.69
N GLY A 172 -8.65 6.08 5.63
CA GLY A 172 -8.34 5.12 6.68
C GLY A 172 -7.64 5.69 7.91
N VAL A 173 -6.88 4.84 8.57
CA VAL A 173 -6.25 5.10 9.87
C VAL A 173 -4.75 5.24 9.73
N ASP A 174 -4.20 6.36 10.18
CA ASP A 174 -2.76 6.57 10.23
C ASP A 174 -2.17 5.94 11.50
N HIS A 175 -1.23 5.02 11.32
CA HIS A 175 -0.38 4.45 12.37
C HIS A 175 0.97 5.14 12.33
N VAL A 176 1.16 6.09 13.24
CA VAL A 176 2.37 6.91 13.26
C VAL A 176 3.51 6.13 13.90
N MET A 177 4.61 5.99 13.15
CA MET A 177 5.83 5.37 13.69
C MET A 177 6.46 6.27 14.73
N PRO A 178 6.93 5.70 15.88
CA PRO A 178 7.57 6.48 16.93
C PRO A 178 8.83 7.19 16.43
N SER A 179 9.07 8.38 16.94
CA SER A 179 10.19 9.25 16.56
C SER A 179 10.95 9.72 17.79
N ALA A 180 12.27 9.63 17.75
CA ALA A 180 13.14 10.11 18.83
C ALA A 180 12.97 11.62 19.16
N LYS A 181 12.37 12.39 18.23
CA LYS A 181 12.12 13.82 18.41
C LYS A 181 10.74 14.14 18.96
N LEU A 182 9.79 13.20 18.83
CA LEU A 182 8.37 13.46 19.12
C LEU A 182 7.84 12.61 20.28
N ASP A 183 8.54 11.53 20.63
CA ASP A 183 8.07 10.56 21.61
C ASP A 183 9.06 10.42 22.78
N ASP A 184 8.66 10.80 23.96
CA ASP A 184 9.48 10.71 25.19
C ASP A 184 9.86 9.26 25.53
N ASN A 185 9.04 8.29 25.10
CA ASN A 185 9.24 6.85 25.31
C ASN A 185 9.80 6.11 24.08
N TYR A 186 10.42 6.84 23.15
CA TYR A 186 10.94 6.29 21.89
C TYR A 186 11.81 5.04 22.05
N GLU A 187 12.73 5.04 23.00
CA GLU A 187 13.63 3.88 23.20
C GLU A 187 12.86 2.62 23.64
N SER A 188 11.80 2.76 24.45
CA SER A 188 10.93 1.65 24.81
C SER A 188 10.14 1.13 23.60
N LEU A 189 9.54 2.02 22.83
CA LEU A 189 8.78 1.66 21.62
C LEU A 189 9.69 1.00 20.57
N LYS A 190 10.91 1.49 20.40
CA LYS A 190 11.93 0.90 19.54
C LYS A 190 12.32 -0.50 20.01
N ALA A 191 12.51 -0.70 21.31
CA ALA A 191 12.84 -2.00 21.87
C ALA A 191 11.71 -3.03 21.63
N ASP A 192 10.46 -2.61 21.78
CA ASP A 192 9.30 -3.48 21.54
C ASP A 192 9.15 -3.82 20.04
N MET A 193 9.41 -2.88 19.16
CA MET A 193 9.45 -3.14 17.70
C MET A 193 10.56 -4.14 17.35
N LEU A 194 11.75 -4.00 17.94
CA LEU A 194 12.86 -4.93 17.72
C LEU A 194 12.51 -6.37 18.15
N LYS A 195 11.80 -6.55 19.26
CA LYS A 195 11.32 -7.87 19.70
C LYS A 195 10.38 -8.50 18.67
N VAL A 196 9.50 -7.71 18.05
CA VAL A 196 8.63 -8.22 16.98
C VAL A 196 9.45 -8.71 15.79
N PHE A 197 10.47 -7.96 15.36
CA PHE A 197 11.38 -8.41 14.29
C PHE A 197 12.15 -9.68 14.66
N GLU A 198 12.65 -9.80 15.88
CA GLU A 198 13.32 -11.03 16.36
C GLU A 198 12.40 -12.25 16.31
N THR A 199 11.09 -12.08 16.54
CA THR A 199 10.11 -13.15 16.43
C THR A 199 10.04 -13.67 14.99
N PHE A 200 10.05 -12.79 14.01
CA PHE A 200 10.07 -13.16 12.60
C PHE A 200 11.38 -13.79 12.16
N GLU A 201 12.52 -13.31 12.65
CA GLU A 201 13.85 -13.91 12.39
C GLU A 201 13.91 -15.35 12.87
N ASN A 202 13.37 -15.64 14.06
CA ASN A 202 13.37 -16.96 14.67
C ASN A 202 12.40 -17.95 13.99
N ALA A 203 11.33 -17.45 13.37
CA ALA A 203 10.37 -18.27 12.64
C ALA A 203 10.94 -18.84 11.32
N GLY A 204 12.07 -18.36 10.83
CA GLY A 204 12.73 -18.85 9.62
C GLY A 204 11.94 -18.62 8.32
N GLU A 205 10.86 -17.84 8.40
CA GLU A 205 9.90 -17.68 7.30
C GLU A 205 10.20 -16.50 6.38
N TYR A 206 11.22 -15.69 6.72
CA TYR A 206 11.56 -14.50 5.95
C TYR A 206 12.66 -14.76 4.94
N ARG A 207 12.25 -14.92 3.68
CA ARG A 207 13.15 -14.75 2.53
C ARG A 207 12.57 -13.69 1.60
N ILE A 208 13.21 -12.53 1.56
CA ILE A 208 13.07 -11.58 0.47
C ILE A 208 14.22 -11.83 -0.49
N ASP A 209 14.11 -12.88 -1.29
CA ASP A 209 15.19 -13.36 -2.17
C ASP A 209 15.29 -12.58 -3.50
N SER A 210 14.50 -11.58 -3.74
CA SER A 210 14.36 -11.01 -5.09
C SER A 210 14.46 -9.50 -5.20
N PHE A 211 14.64 -8.79 -4.11
CA PHE A 211 14.91 -7.36 -4.21
C PHE A 211 16.41 -7.12 -4.36
N LYS A 212 16.78 -6.46 -5.44
CA LYS A 212 18.17 -6.12 -5.79
C LYS A 212 18.89 -5.34 -4.69
N TYR A 213 18.15 -4.81 -3.71
CA TYR A 213 18.63 -3.85 -2.74
C TYR A 213 18.59 -4.31 -1.28
N VAL A 214 17.86 -5.36 -0.94
CA VAL A 214 17.81 -5.86 0.44
C VAL A 214 17.72 -7.38 0.42
N THR A 215 18.79 -8.05 0.80
CA THR A 215 18.77 -9.50 1.07
C THR A 215 18.65 -9.67 2.58
N VAL A 216 17.46 -10.09 3.03
CA VAL A 216 17.25 -10.50 4.42
C VAL A 216 17.54 -11.98 4.51
N THR A 217 18.64 -12.34 5.19
CA THR A 217 18.98 -13.73 5.49
C THR A 217 18.43 -14.10 6.87
N PRO A 218 18.03 -15.38 7.10
CA PRO A 218 17.71 -15.86 8.43
C PRO A 218 18.84 -15.53 9.41
N GLY A 219 18.51 -14.95 10.57
CA GLY A 219 19.49 -14.49 11.55
C GLY A 219 20.08 -13.09 11.32
N ALA A 220 19.55 -12.33 10.32
CA ALA A 220 19.88 -10.92 10.23
C ALA A 220 19.14 -10.15 11.34
N THR A 221 19.85 -9.33 12.12
CA THR A 221 19.23 -8.48 13.13
C THR A 221 18.48 -7.33 12.47
N ALA A 222 17.43 -6.82 13.12
CA ALA A 222 16.69 -5.65 12.65
C ALA A 222 17.62 -4.46 12.35
N ASP A 223 18.68 -4.28 13.15
CA ASP A 223 19.73 -3.28 12.89
C ASP A 223 20.47 -3.50 11.57
N LYS A 224 20.76 -4.76 11.20
CA LYS A 224 21.40 -5.07 9.92
C LYS A 224 20.47 -4.81 8.75
N ILE A 225 19.18 -5.12 8.90
CA ILE A 225 18.16 -4.82 7.90
C ILE A 225 18.03 -3.32 7.69
N ILE A 226 17.92 -2.55 8.78
CA ILE A 226 17.82 -1.08 8.74
C ILE A 226 19.08 -0.45 8.15
N ARG A 227 20.27 -0.96 8.46
CA ARG A 227 21.53 -0.46 7.89
C ARG A 227 21.66 -0.77 6.41
N SER A 228 21.20 -1.95 5.98
CA SER A 228 21.15 -2.32 4.57
C SER A 228 20.25 -1.36 3.80
N ILE A 229 19.03 -1.14 4.27
CA ILE A 229 18.09 -0.18 3.65
C ILE A 229 18.70 1.23 3.57
N LYS A 230 19.39 1.69 4.62
CA LYS A 230 20.04 3.01 4.62
C LYS A 230 21.25 3.09 3.67
N GLY A 231 21.99 2.00 3.51
CA GLY A 231 23.15 1.94 2.59
C GLY A 231 22.72 2.04 1.13
N ASP A 232 21.60 1.44 0.78
CA ASP A 232 21.13 1.36 -0.61
C ASP A 232 20.35 2.60 -1.07
N VAL A 233 19.83 3.40 -0.14
CA VAL A 233 19.13 4.66 -0.45
C VAL A 233 20.11 5.84 -0.65
N MET A 234 21.38 5.69 -0.24
CA MET A 234 22.40 6.76 -0.26
C MET A 234 23.44 6.59 -1.38
N THR A 235 23.33 5.55 -2.21
CA THR A 235 24.13 5.36 -3.44
C THR A 235 23.26 5.45 -4.68
#